data_e47a4bbfe61497eb258280e8ab7009d8
#
_entry.id   e47a4bbfe61497eb258280e8ab7009d8
#
_cell.length_a   1.000
_cell.length_b   1.000
_cell.length_c   1.000
_cell.angle_alpha   90.00
_cell.angle_beta   90.00
_cell.angle_gamma   90.00
#
_symmetry.space_group_name_H-M   'P 1'
#
loop_
_entity.id
_entity.type
_entity.pdbx_description
1 polymer ?
#
loop_
_entity_poly.entity_id
_entity_poly.type
_entity_poly.pdbx_seq_one_letter_code
_entity_poly.pdbx_strand_id
1 'polypeptide(L)' 'MGSNGCGNWFKSSFSADDKDCVEVWFAAGAAHVRSSNDRQGAVLVFNRGEWEALLLGVFNGEFEMPV' A
#
# COMPACT_ATOMS: atom_id res chain seq x y z
N MET A 1 4.57 2.21 14.91
CA MET A 1 4.58 2.43 14.40
C MET A 1 4.85 2.87 13.46
N GLY A 2 5.05 2.82 12.91
CA GLY A 2 5.50 3.15 11.94
C GLY A 2 5.23 4.37 11.47
N SER A 3 5.92 4.87 10.86
CA SER A 3 5.66 5.97 10.43
C SER A 3 4.75 5.96 9.48
N ASN A 4 3.83 6.66 9.39
CA ASN A 4 2.90 6.54 8.50
C ASN A 4 3.23 7.32 7.41
N GLY A 5 4.22 7.25 6.92
CA GLY A 5 4.46 7.62 5.64
C GLY A 5 4.90 8.93 5.28
N CYS A 6 5.15 9.73 6.17
CA CYS A 6 5.57 10.97 5.77
C CYS A 6 6.95 10.86 5.23
N GLY A 7 7.09 10.72 3.96
CA GLY A 7 8.36 10.67 3.32
C GLY A 7 9.02 9.33 3.32
N ASN A 8 8.38 8.33 3.82
CA ASN A 8 8.99 7.03 3.90
C ASN A 8 8.03 5.95 3.47
N TRP A 9 8.58 4.92 2.87
CA TRP A 9 7.79 3.74 2.54
C TRP A 9 7.56 2.93 3.81
N PHE A 10 6.36 2.39 3.96
CA PHE A 10 6.04 1.57 5.12
C PHE A 10 5.14 0.43 4.70
N LYS A 11 5.00 -0.57 5.54
CA LYS A 11 4.22 -1.76 5.28
C LYS A 11 3.15 -1.89 6.34
N SER A 12 2.15 -2.72 6.03
CA SER A 12 1.16 -3.07 7.01
C SER A 12 1.81 -3.77 8.20
N SER A 13 1.25 -3.58 9.37
CA SER A 13 1.77 -4.28 10.54
C SER A 13 1.56 -5.78 10.44
N PHE A 14 0.74 -6.24 9.52
CA PHE A 14 0.56 -7.66 9.31
C PHE A 14 1.66 -8.24 8.40
N SER A 15 2.50 -7.40 7.78
CA SER A 15 3.61 -7.92 7.01
C SER A 15 4.73 -8.29 7.94
N ALA A 16 5.20 -9.50 7.81
CA ALA A 16 6.33 -9.88 8.60
C ALA A 16 7.53 -9.26 7.99
N ASP A 17 8.65 -9.58 8.47
CA ASP A 17 9.77 -9.01 7.93
C ASP A 17 10.26 -9.73 6.83
N ASP A 18 9.53 -10.51 6.15
CA ASP A 18 10.01 -11.15 5.06
C ASP A 18 9.68 -10.50 3.84
N LYS A 19 9.69 -11.12 2.73
CA LYS A 19 9.38 -10.66 1.48
C LYS A 19 7.97 -10.62 1.24
N ASP A 20 7.43 -10.42 0.16
CA ASP A 20 6.02 -10.51 -0.23
C ASP A 20 5.19 -9.46 0.48
N CYS A 21 5.71 -8.27 0.58
CA CYS A 21 5.00 -7.19 1.23
C CYS A 21 4.62 -6.12 0.21
N VAL A 22 3.56 -5.40 0.53
CA VAL A 22 3.19 -4.22 -0.21
C VAL A 22 3.67 -3.02 0.56
N GLU A 23 4.33 -2.10 -0.10
CA GLU A 23 4.84 -0.90 0.55
C GLU A 23 4.06 0.31 0.07
N VAL A 24 3.80 1.23 0.97
CA VAL A 24 2.98 2.39 0.72
C VAL A 24 3.72 3.64 1.17
N TRP A 25 3.55 4.72 0.42
CA TRP A 25 4.15 6.00 0.78
C TRP A 25 3.14 7.09 0.42
N PHE A 26 2.79 7.92 1.39
CA PHE A 26 1.88 9.02 1.13
C PHE A 26 2.68 10.28 0.88
N ALA A 27 2.48 10.88 -0.26
CA ALA A 27 3.17 12.11 -0.60
C ALA A 27 2.35 12.89 -1.59
N ALA A 28 2.38 14.20 -1.46
CA ALA A 28 1.71 15.10 -2.41
C ALA A 28 0.23 14.78 -2.59
N GLY A 29 -0.41 14.38 -1.52
CA GLY A 29 -1.84 14.09 -1.58
C GLY A 29 -2.19 12.81 -2.30
N ALA A 30 -1.23 11.93 -2.49
CA ALA A 30 -1.46 10.69 -3.22
C ALA A 30 -0.85 9.51 -2.47
N ALA A 31 -1.35 8.35 -2.75
CA ALA A 31 -0.82 7.11 -2.18
C ALA A 31 0.01 6.42 -3.24
N HIS A 32 1.25 6.14 -2.90
CA HIS A 32 2.17 5.44 -3.81
C HIS A 32 2.30 4.01 -3.30
N VAL A 33 2.23 3.04 -4.20
CA VAL A 33 2.23 1.63 -3.81
C VAL A 33 3.21 0.88 -4.67
N ARG A 34 4.00 0.02 -4.06
CA ARG A 34 4.94 -0.80 -4.80
C ARG A 34 5.12 -2.14 -4.10
N SER A 35 5.69 -3.07 -4.83
CA SER A 35 6.01 -4.38 -4.26
C SER A 35 7.36 -4.31 -3.56
N SER A 36 7.47 -4.90 -2.40
CA SER A 36 8.75 -4.96 -1.73
C SER A 36 9.74 -5.84 -2.48
N ASN A 37 9.24 -6.72 -3.35
CA ASN A 37 10.10 -7.59 -4.11
C ASN A 37 10.69 -6.88 -5.32
N ASP A 38 10.22 -5.70 -5.65
CA ASP A 38 10.70 -5.00 -6.83
C ASP A 38 10.68 -3.51 -6.55
N ARG A 39 11.53 -3.09 -5.66
CA ARG A 39 11.54 -1.69 -5.23
C ARG A 39 12.00 -0.74 -6.30
N GLN A 40 12.68 -1.27 -7.32
CA GLN A 40 13.09 -0.42 -8.43
C GLN A 40 12.10 -0.48 -9.57
N GLY A 41 11.04 -1.24 -9.43
CA GLY A 41 10.09 -1.42 -10.50
C GLY A 41 8.95 -0.43 -10.43
N ALA A 42 7.79 -0.88 -10.82
CA ALA A 42 6.65 0.01 -10.98
C ALA A 42 6.15 0.55 -9.66
N VAL A 43 5.74 1.79 -9.67
CA VAL A 43 5.06 2.40 -8.54
C VAL A 43 3.71 2.87 -9.06
N LEU A 44 2.65 2.45 -8.40
CA LEU A 44 1.32 2.92 -8.74
C LEU A 44 0.97 4.10 -7.87
N VAL A 45 0.31 5.09 -8.45
CA VAL A 45 -0.03 6.30 -7.72
C VAL A 45 -1.52 6.46 -7.76
N PHE A 46 -2.14 6.60 -6.61
CA PHE A 46 -3.58 6.72 -6.49
C PHE A 46 -3.92 8.06 -5.86
N ASN A 47 -4.92 8.75 -6.41
CA ASN A 47 -5.38 9.95 -5.76
C ASN A 47 -6.24 9.58 -4.55
N ARG A 48 -6.68 10.60 -3.82
CA ARG A 48 -7.39 10.33 -2.57
C ARG A 48 -8.66 9.54 -2.79
N GLY A 49 -9.43 9.88 -3.81
CA GLY A 49 -10.68 9.17 -4.04
C GLY A 49 -10.46 7.72 -4.40
N GLU A 50 -9.48 7.48 -5.26
CA GLU A 50 -9.15 6.11 -5.62
C GLU A 50 -8.69 5.31 -4.42
N TRP A 51 -7.86 5.92 -3.59
CA TRP A 51 -7.34 5.24 -2.42
C TRP A 51 -8.44 4.93 -1.42
N GLU A 52 -9.34 5.87 -1.20
CA GLU A 52 -10.44 5.64 -0.27
C GLU A 52 -11.39 4.55 -0.78
N ALA A 53 -11.65 4.54 -2.07
CA ALA A 53 -12.50 3.49 -2.62
C ALA A 53 -11.85 2.11 -2.47
N LEU A 54 -10.54 2.04 -2.67
CA LEU A 54 -9.83 0.80 -2.48
C LEU A 54 -9.93 0.33 -1.03
N LEU A 55 -9.72 1.25 -0.10
CA LEU A 55 -9.77 0.88 1.32
C LEU A 55 -11.16 0.38 1.71
N LEU A 56 -12.19 1.02 1.20
CA LEU A 56 -13.55 0.58 1.52
C LEU A 56 -13.81 -0.81 0.93
N GLY A 57 -13.33 -1.06 -0.28
CA GLY A 57 -13.50 -2.37 -0.88
C GLY A 57 -12.75 -3.45 -0.10
N VAL A 58 -11.55 -3.13 0.35
CA VAL A 58 -10.79 -4.07 1.15
C VAL A 58 -11.54 -4.38 2.45
N PHE A 59 -12.02 -3.32 3.11
CA PHE A 59 -12.72 -3.50 4.37
C PHE A 59 -13.99 -4.31 4.19
N ASN A 60 -14.61 -4.21 3.04
CA ASN A 60 -15.84 -4.95 2.74
C ASN A 60 -15.55 -6.33 2.16
N GLY A 61 -14.32 -6.78 2.15
CA GLY A 61 -13.97 -8.12 1.70
C GLY A 61 -14.04 -8.34 0.21
N GLU A 62 -14.03 -7.27 -0.59
CA GLU A 62 -14.25 -7.42 -2.01
C GLU A 62 -13.02 -7.85 -2.78
N PHE A 63 -11.85 -7.69 -2.20
CA PHE A 63 -10.60 -7.95 -2.91
C PHE A 63 -9.84 -9.13 -2.34
N GLU A 64 -10.53 -10.04 -1.69
CA GLU A 64 -9.86 -11.24 -1.24
C GLU A 64 -9.62 -12.14 -2.43
N MET A 65 -8.43 -12.70 -2.50
CA MET A 65 -8.11 -13.54 -3.63
C MET A 65 -8.92 -14.82 -3.57
N PRO A 66 -9.48 -15.24 -4.68
CA PRO A 66 -10.20 -16.51 -4.69
C PRO A 66 -9.18 -17.63 -4.50
N VAL A 67 -9.57 -18.65 -3.81
CA VAL A 67 -8.65 -19.70 -3.47
C VAL A 67 -8.54 -20.72 -4.51
#